data_3390735e32a3d900cc9be1aaa097ad82
#
_entry.id   3390735e32a3d900cc9be1aaa097ad82
#
_cell.length_a   1.000
_cell.length_b   1.000
_cell.length_c   1.000
_cell.angle_alpha   90.00
_cell.angle_beta   90.00
_cell.angle_gamma   90.00
#
_symmetry.space_group_name_H-M   'P 1'
#
loop_
_entity.id
_entity.type
_entity.pdbx_description
1 polymer ?
#
loop_
_entity_poly.entity_id
_entity_poly.type
_entity_poly.pdbx_seq_one_letter_code
_entity_poly.pdbx_strand_id
1 'polypeptide(L)'
;MFKTLFSRAYYYSYDLDELAAYYVAYRELMEHWHGLMPGAILDVHYEALVTEPGEESRRVAEFVGIPWSPEVIEVQDSAAPCSTASAAQVRRPIYTSSIGLWRNVAGEMEPLRRHLAEAGLVDENGNPVQRPRA
;
A
#
# COMPACT_ATOMS: atom_id res chain seq x y z
N MET A 1 -5.32 7.59 4.58
CA MET A 1 -6.36 8.49 4.05
C MET A 1 -7.30 8.97 5.14
N PHE A 2 -8.01 8.15 5.86
CA PHE A 2 -9.05 8.51 6.83
C PHE A 2 -8.70 9.65 7.83
N LYS A 3 -7.45 9.83 8.19
CA LYS A 3 -6.97 10.91 9.10
C LYS A 3 -6.31 12.09 8.39
N THR A 4 -6.21 12.07 7.08
CA THR A 4 -5.47 13.09 6.32
C THR A 4 -6.42 13.83 5.40
N LEU A 5 -6.58 15.12 5.63
CA LEU A 5 -7.32 15.99 4.72
C LEU A 5 -6.46 16.28 3.50
N PHE A 6 -6.83 15.70 2.39
CA PHE A 6 -6.25 16.01 1.08
C PHE A 6 -7.02 17.19 0.49
N SER A 7 -6.66 18.40 0.84
CA SER A 7 -7.28 19.63 0.31
C SER A 7 -7.79 19.41 -1.14
N ARG A 8 -8.69 19.99 -1.68
CA ARG A 8 -9.39 20.01 -3.01
C ARG A 8 -8.97 19.02 -4.13
N ALA A 9 -7.95 18.18 -3.95
CA ALA A 9 -7.41 17.33 -5.02
C ALA A 9 -8.03 15.91 -5.10
N TYR A 10 -8.60 15.41 -4.00
CA TYR A 10 -9.05 14.01 -3.91
C TYR A 10 -10.38 13.91 -3.17
N TYR A 11 -11.45 14.42 -3.76
CA TYR A 11 -12.79 14.50 -3.14
C TYR A 11 -13.33 13.12 -2.73
N TYR A 12 -13.10 12.08 -3.52
CA TYR A 12 -13.47 10.71 -3.20
C TYR A 12 -12.90 10.20 -1.86
N SER A 13 -11.85 10.82 -1.32
CA SER A 13 -11.25 10.42 -0.05
C SER A 13 -12.05 10.86 1.18
N TYR A 14 -13.11 11.64 1.01
CA TYR A 14 -13.99 12.13 2.08
C TYR A 14 -15.25 11.29 2.25
N ASP A 15 -15.53 10.40 1.32
CA ASP A 15 -16.65 9.48 1.35
C ASP A 15 -16.14 8.04 1.21
N LEU A 16 -16.65 7.12 2.05
CA LEU A 16 -16.15 5.74 2.09
C LEU A 16 -16.63 4.91 0.89
N ASP A 17 -17.81 5.19 0.38
CA ASP A 17 -18.34 4.49 -0.79
C ASP A 17 -17.65 4.97 -2.07
N GLU A 18 -17.40 6.28 -2.20
CA GLU A 18 -16.61 6.83 -3.30
C GLU A 18 -15.16 6.32 -3.26
N LEU A 19 -14.56 6.24 -2.07
CA LEU A 19 -13.22 5.69 -1.88
C LEU A 19 -13.16 4.21 -2.28
N ALA A 20 -14.18 3.42 -1.91
CA ALA A 20 -14.29 2.02 -2.31
C ALA A 20 -14.41 1.89 -3.83
N ALA A 21 -15.32 2.64 -4.45
CA ALA A 21 -15.52 2.62 -5.90
C ALA A 21 -14.23 2.99 -6.66
N TYR A 22 -13.53 4.04 -6.19
CA TYR A 22 -12.23 4.42 -6.75
C TYR A 22 -11.20 3.28 -6.64
N TYR A 23 -11.12 2.62 -5.48
CA TYR A 23 -10.17 1.53 -5.29
C TYR A 23 -10.52 0.30 -6.13
N VAL A 24 -11.80 -0.02 -6.31
CA VAL A 24 -12.25 -1.10 -7.20
C VAL A 24 -11.81 -0.81 -8.64
N ALA A 25 -12.10 0.39 -9.16
CA ALA A 25 -11.68 0.79 -10.50
C ALA A 25 -10.15 0.78 -10.67
N TYR A 26 -9.39 1.20 -9.64
CA TYR A 26 -7.93 1.08 -9.64
C TYR A 26 -7.48 -0.38 -9.75
N ARG A 27 -8.10 -1.31 -9.01
CA ARG A 27 -7.75 -2.73 -9.04
C ARG A 27 -8.05 -3.36 -10.40
N GLU A 28 -9.19 -3.03 -11.02
CA GLU A 28 -9.53 -3.47 -12.37
C GLU A 28 -8.53 -2.96 -13.41
N LEU A 29 -8.13 -1.70 -13.30
CA LEU A 29 -7.10 -1.11 -14.17
C LEU A 29 -5.75 -1.83 -14.00
N MET A 30 -5.33 -2.12 -12.78
CA MET A 30 -4.08 -2.84 -12.52
C MET A 30 -4.12 -4.26 -13.08
N GLU A 31 -5.24 -4.97 -12.95
CA GLU A 31 -5.41 -6.29 -13.58
C GLU A 31 -5.32 -6.23 -15.11
N HIS A 32 -5.94 -5.21 -15.71
CA HIS A 32 -5.82 -4.99 -17.15
C HIS A 32 -4.34 -4.79 -17.57
N TRP A 33 -3.58 -3.96 -16.84
CA TRP A 33 -2.16 -3.74 -17.15
C TRP A 33 -1.30 -4.98 -16.94
N HIS A 34 -1.54 -5.75 -15.88
CA HIS A 34 -0.86 -7.04 -15.67
C HIS A 34 -1.12 -8.01 -16.83
N GLY A 35 -2.34 -8.02 -17.37
CA GLY A 35 -2.69 -8.85 -18.52
C GLY A 35 -2.03 -8.38 -19.82
N LEU A 36 -1.93 -7.08 -20.05
CA LEU A 36 -1.32 -6.53 -21.26
C LEU A 36 0.22 -6.56 -21.24
N MET A 37 0.81 -6.41 -20.07
CA MET A 37 2.26 -6.28 -19.89
C MET A 37 2.75 -7.23 -18.79
N PRO A 38 2.71 -8.55 -19.01
CA PRO A 38 3.16 -9.52 -18.00
C PRO A 38 4.60 -9.25 -17.58
N GLY A 39 4.84 -9.18 -16.27
CA GLY A 39 6.17 -8.94 -15.71
C GLY A 39 6.66 -7.48 -15.73
N ALA A 40 5.89 -6.53 -16.28
CA ALA A 40 6.27 -5.12 -16.29
C ALA A 40 5.91 -4.35 -15.01
N ILE A 41 5.09 -4.94 -14.15
CA ILE A 41 4.62 -4.33 -12.91
C ILE A 41 4.94 -5.27 -11.75
N LEU A 42 5.51 -4.73 -10.69
CA LEU A 42 5.78 -5.45 -9.45
C LEU A 42 4.85 -4.96 -8.36
N ASP A 43 4.00 -5.84 -7.84
CA ASP A 43 3.22 -5.55 -6.65
C ASP A 43 4.08 -5.69 -5.39
N VAL A 44 4.10 -4.64 -4.56
CA VAL A 44 4.76 -4.62 -3.26
C VAL A 44 3.71 -4.41 -2.18
N HIS A 45 3.57 -5.39 -1.30
CA HIS A 45 2.65 -5.30 -0.17
C HIS A 45 3.33 -4.60 1.01
N TYR A 46 2.65 -3.60 1.57
CA TYR A 46 3.16 -2.82 2.70
C TYR A 46 3.52 -3.71 3.89
N GLU A 47 2.66 -4.66 4.21
CA GLU A 47 2.85 -5.57 5.33
C GLU A 47 4.13 -6.40 5.16
N ALA A 48 4.36 -6.98 3.98
CA ALA A 48 5.59 -7.70 3.67
C ALA A 48 6.81 -6.79 3.73
N LEU A 49 6.72 -5.59 3.15
CA LEU A 49 7.82 -4.63 3.15
C LEU A 49 8.29 -4.24 4.56
N VAL A 50 7.37 -4.10 5.52
CA VAL A 50 7.73 -3.69 6.89
C VAL A 50 8.07 -4.86 7.81
N THR A 51 7.63 -6.09 7.48
CA THR A 51 7.98 -7.30 8.26
C THR A 51 9.27 -7.94 7.77
N GLU A 52 9.54 -7.91 6.47
CA GLU A 52 10.67 -8.54 5.81
C GLU A 52 11.39 -7.54 4.86
N PRO A 53 11.85 -6.38 5.40
CA PRO A 53 12.34 -5.28 4.57
C PRO A 53 13.54 -5.66 3.72
N GLY A 54 14.42 -6.55 4.21
CA GLY A 54 15.60 -7.02 3.46
C GLY A 54 15.23 -7.86 2.25
N GLU A 55 14.25 -8.74 2.37
CA GLU A 55 13.80 -9.60 1.29
C GLU A 55 13.00 -8.80 0.24
N GLU A 56 12.03 -8.00 0.69
CA GLU A 56 11.20 -7.20 -0.22
C GLU A 56 12.02 -6.13 -0.96
N SER A 57 12.96 -5.45 -0.30
CA SER A 57 13.83 -4.47 -0.98
C SER A 57 14.76 -5.13 -1.99
N ARG A 58 15.25 -6.35 -1.72
CA ARG A 58 16.04 -7.11 -2.69
C ARG A 58 15.21 -7.47 -3.91
N ARG A 59 13.98 -7.94 -3.72
CA ARG A 59 13.04 -8.25 -4.81
C ARG A 59 12.74 -7.02 -5.68
N VAL A 60 12.56 -5.87 -5.06
CA VAL A 60 12.38 -4.58 -5.79
C VAL A 60 13.63 -4.21 -6.58
N ALA A 61 14.82 -4.27 -5.96
CA ALA A 61 16.08 -3.95 -6.62
C ALA A 61 16.35 -4.86 -7.84
N GLU A 62 16.09 -6.16 -7.69
CA GLU A 62 16.20 -7.15 -8.77
C GLU A 62 15.24 -6.82 -9.92
N PHE A 63 13.98 -6.50 -9.60
CA PHE A 63 12.97 -6.14 -10.59
C PHE A 63 13.35 -4.90 -11.40
N VAL A 64 13.89 -3.85 -10.76
CA VAL A 64 14.31 -2.62 -11.45
C VAL A 64 15.73 -2.69 -12.03
N GLY A 65 16.44 -3.80 -11.81
CA GLY A 65 17.78 -4.04 -12.37
C GLY A 65 18.90 -3.21 -11.72
N ILE A 66 18.78 -2.89 -10.43
CA ILE A 66 19.81 -2.16 -9.67
C ILE A 66 20.49 -3.08 -8.65
N PRO A 67 21.78 -2.87 -8.33
CA PRO A 67 22.45 -3.60 -7.26
C PRO A 67 21.75 -3.35 -5.92
N TRP A 68 21.53 -4.41 -5.17
CA TRP A 68 21.01 -4.32 -3.81
C TRP A 68 22.15 -4.41 -2.79
N SER A 69 22.04 -3.65 -1.71
CA SER A 69 22.91 -3.79 -0.54
C SER A 69 22.08 -3.64 0.76
N PRO A 70 22.54 -4.21 1.89
CA PRO A 70 21.83 -4.12 3.17
C PRO A 70 21.58 -2.68 3.64
N GLU A 71 22.44 -1.75 3.25
CA GLU A 71 22.36 -0.34 3.67
C GLU A 71 21.10 0.37 3.15
N VAL A 72 20.44 -0.18 2.12
CA VAL A 72 19.21 0.43 1.57
C VAL A 72 18.05 0.40 2.57
N ILE A 73 18.09 -0.46 3.58
CA ILE A 73 17.07 -0.52 4.64
C ILE A 73 17.44 0.31 5.88
N GLU A 74 18.65 0.82 5.96
CA GLU A 74 19.15 1.68 7.05
C GLU A 74 18.89 3.17 6.75
N VAL A 75 17.69 3.50 6.32
CA VAL A 75 17.32 4.85 5.82
C VAL A 75 17.41 5.93 6.90
N GLN A 76 17.35 5.55 8.17
CA GLN A 76 17.41 6.46 9.31
C GLN A 76 18.72 7.27 9.38
N ASP A 77 19.81 6.71 8.85
CA ASP A 77 21.13 7.35 8.83
C ASP A 77 21.38 8.18 7.55
N SER A 78 20.40 8.20 6.64
CA SER A 78 20.50 8.97 5.40
C SER A 78 20.49 10.48 5.68
N ALA A 79 21.56 11.16 5.26
CA ALA A 79 21.66 12.63 5.29
C ALA A 79 20.84 13.31 4.15
N ALA A 80 20.13 12.54 3.32
CA ALA A 80 19.37 13.09 2.20
C ALA A 80 18.27 14.04 2.68
N PRO A 81 18.16 15.25 2.13
CA PRO A 81 17.11 16.19 2.50
C PRO A 81 15.74 15.63 2.05
N CYS A 82 14.82 15.50 3.00
CA CYS A 82 13.45 15.14 2.74
C CYS A 82 12.55 16.33 3.08
N SER A 83 11.91 16.93 2.07
CA SER A 83 11.07 18.14 2.22
C SER A 83 9.58 17.85 2.32
N THR A 84 9.17 16.59 2.49
CA THR A 84 7.75 16.19 2.57
C THR A 84 7.25 16.18 4.02
N ALA A 85 5.92 16.17 4.18
CA ALA A 85 5.26 16.00 5.48
C ALA A 85 5.68 14.69 6.21
N SER A 86 6.22 13.72 5.48
CA SER A 86 6.73 12.45 6.00
C SER A 86 8.21 12.49 6.42
N ALA A 87 8.89 13.63 6.29
CA ALA A 87 10.33 13.75 6.60
C ALA A 87 10.71 13.25 8.00
N ALA A 88 9.86 13.49 8.99
CA ALA A 88 10.06 13.01 10.36
C ALA A 88 9.89 11.48 10.49
N GLN A 89 9.14 10.85 9.59
CA GLN A 89 8.89 9.41 9.60
C GLN A 89 10.00 8.63 8.90
N VAL A 90 10.57 9.18 7.82
CA VAL A 90 11.66 8.55 7.05
C VAL A 90 12.91 8.30 7.90
N ARG A 91 13.13 9.10 8.93
CA ARG A 91 14.28 8.97 9.85
C ARG A 91 14.02 8.03 11.03
N ARG A 92 12.89 7.37 11.08
CA ARG A 92 12.60 6.36 12.10
C ARG A 92 12.94 4.97 11.59
N PRO A 93 13.29 4.03 12.47
CA PRO A 93 13.38 2.62 12.09
C PRO A 93 12.07 2.15 11.44
N ILE A 94 12.17 1.18 10.52
CA ILE A 94 10.99 0.54 9.95
C ILE A 94 10.16 -0.06 11.09
N TYR A 95 8.87 0.22 11.10
CA TYR A 95 7.95 -0.20 12.17
C TYR A 95 6.72 -0.88 11.60
N THR A 96 6.19 -1.85 12.35
CA THR A 96 5.01 -2.66 11.96
C THR A 96 3.71 -2.19 12.61
N SER A 97 3.76 -1.18 13.47
CA SER A 97 2.61 -0.73 14.28
C SER A 97 1.45 -0.15 13.46
N SER A 98 1.65 0.10 12.17
CA SER A 98 0.58 0.53 11.26
C SER A 98 -0.21 -0.64 10.63
N ILE A 99 0.30 -1.88 10.77
CA ILE A 99 -0.40 -3.06 10.27
C ILE A 99 -1.71 -3.24 11.03
N GLY A 100 -2.80 -3.34 10.29
CA GLY A 100 -4.12 -3.59 10.85
C GLY A 100 -4.72 -2.46 11.68
N LEU A 101 -4.18 -1.23 11.66
CA LEU A 101 -4.72 -0.08 12.40
C LEU A 101 -6.19 0.22 12.09
N TRP A 102 -6.67 -0.15 10.92
CA TRP A 102 -8.07 0.02 10.54
C TRP A 102 -9.03 -0.75 11.47
N ARG A 103 -8.56 -1.82 12.12
CA ARG A 103 -9.35 -2.61 13.05
C ARG A 103 -9.79 -1.81 14.28
N ASN A 104 -9.05 -0.77 14.65
CA ASN A 104 -9.39 0.12 15.74
C ASN A 104 -10.60 1.02 15.43
N VAL A 105 -11.00 1.09 14.16
CA VAL A 105 -12.13 1.86 13.64
C VAL A 105 -12.97 0.99 12.68
N ALA A 106 -13.03 -0.30 12.94
CA ALA A 106 -13.67 -1.27 12.06
C ALA A 106 -15.15 -0.98 11.84
N GLY A 107 -15.85 -0.48 12.88
CA GLY A 107 -17.26 -0.11 12.77
C GLY A 107 -17.50 1.03 11.78
N GLU A 108 -16.67 2.06 11.84
CA GLU A 108 -16.73 3.21 10.93
C GLU A 108 -16.31 2.84 9.51
N MET A 109 -15.44 1.82 9.36
CA MET A 109 -14.96 1.33 8.07
C MET A 109 -15.88 0.28 7.41
N GLU A 110 -16.98 -0.10 8.07
CA GLU A 110 -17.88 -1.14 7.57
C GLU A 110 -18.47 -0.85 6.18
N PRO A 111 -18.87 0.37 5.80
CA PRO A 111 -19.31 0.65 4.44
C PRO A 111 -18.24 0.34 3.39
N LEU A 112 -17.01 0.78 3.65
CA LEU A 112 -15.85 0.51 2.78
C LEU A 112 -15.58 -1.00 2.67
N ARG A 113 -15.52 -1.70 3.84
CA ARG A 113 -15.27 -3.14 3.88
C ARG A 113 -16.30 -3.93 3.07
N ARG A 114 -17.59 -3.63 3.26
CA ARG A 114 -18.68 -4.28 2.53
C ARG A 114 -18.53 -4.10 1.03
N HIS A 115 -18.31 -2.89 0.56
CA HIS A 115 -18.14 -2.56 -0.85
C HIS A 115 -16.95 -3.33 -1.47
N LEU A 116 -15.82 -3.39 -0.76
CA LEU A 116 -14.64 -4.14 -1.22
C LEU A 116 -14.88 -5.66 -1.18
N ALA A 117 -15.66 -6.17 -0.23
CA ALA A 117 -16.02 -7.59 -0.17
C ALA A 117 -16.97 -7.98 -1.33
N GLU A 118 -17.95 -7.15 -1.64
CA GLU A 118 -18.84 -7.34 -2.81
C GLU A 118 -18.05 -7.36 -4.13
N ALA A 119 -16.98 -6.59 -4.22
CA ALA A 119 -16.03 -6.61 -5.36
C ALA A 119 -15.03 -7.77 -5.30
N GLY A 120 -15.04 -8.62 -4.26
CA GLY A 120 -14.12 -9.75 -4.10
C GLY A 120 -12.68 -9.36 -3.81
N LEU A 121 -12.44 -8.16 -3.30
CA LEU A 121 -11.10 -7.64 -3.00
C LEU A 121 -10.65 -7.91 -1.56
N VAL A 122 -11.59 -8.14 -0.66
CA VAL A 122 -11.33 -8.54 0.73
C VAL A 122 -12.23 -9.69 1.14
N ASP A 123 -11.80 -10.48 2.12
CA ASP A 123 -12.61 -11.53 2.74
C ASP A 123 -13.62 -10.94 3.75
N GLU A 124 -14.43 -11.81 4.36
CA GLU A 124 -15.41 -11.44 5.39
C GLU A 124 -14.78 -10.77 6.64
N ASN A 125 -13.50 -11.00 6.88
CA ASN A 125 -12.73 -10.40 7.97
C ASN A 125 -12.01 -9.11 7.56
N GLY A 126 -12.17 -8.68 6.28
CA GLY A 126 -11.52 -7.50 5.73
C GLY A 126 -10.05 -7.70 5.39
N ASN A 127 -9.58 -8.94 5.29
CA ASN A 127 -8.22 -9.20 4.82
C ASN A 127 -8.20 -9.21 3.29
N PRO A 128 -7.12 -8.71 2.67
CA PRO A 128 -6.99 -8.72 1.22
C PRO A 128 -7.09 -10.15 0.65
N VAL A 129 -7.92 -10.33 -0.36
CA VAL A 129 -7.93 -11.57 -1.14
C VAL A 129 -6.71 -11.53 -2.07
N GLN A 130 -5.76 -12.43 -1.80
CA GLN A 130 -4.62 -12.59 -2.69
C GLN A 130 -5.08 -13.28 -3.96
N ARG A 131 -5.08 -12.56 -5.08
CA ARG A 131 -5.23 -13.22 -6.38
C ARG A 131 -3.90 -13.87 -6.76
N PRO A 132 -3.93 -15.05 -7.42
CA PRO A 132 -2.71 -15.69 -7.87
C PRO A 132 -1.88 -14.70 -8.66
N ARG A 133 -0.61 -14.57 -8.32
CA ARG A 133 0.35 -13.82 -9.13
C ARG A 133 0.47 -14.56 -10.47
N ALA A 134 0.09 -13.89 -11.55
CA ALA A 134 0.29 -14.41 -12.91
C ALA A 134 1.79 -14.49 -13.23
#